data_6fb745fb24197d014b11c8b70d64ab27
#
_entry.id   6fb745fb24197d014b11c8b70d64ab27
#
_cell.length_a   1.000
_cell.length_b   1.000
_cell.length_c   1.000
_cell.angle_alpha   90.00
_cell.angle_beta   90.00
_cell.angle_gamma   90.00
#
_symmetry.space_group_name_H-M   'P 1'
#
loop_
_entity.id
_entity.type
_entity.pdbx_description
1 polymer ?
#
loop_
_entity_poly.entity_id
_entity_poly.type
_entity_poly.pdbx_seq_one_letter_code
_entity_poly.pdbx_strand_id
1 'polypeptide(L)'
;MCIRDRPIPITKIGPVFFSLHGVFAAIGFYFGANHAIKLADKDGANGDLFSDGLTWAIFGAILGARFFTIPAHIGEPGYGFDDIFTLAGSYSIMGGMAGGIIAAFYRIQIIGKESFKRYGDYASTGLILGTVIGRIGDLAIVEHLGRETNFFLGYEIKPGYDLAPQHNGLECAEPIVSCGTFHHVAMYDMFLALIVFFIFMNLKKRFTFGPGSWMGLWAIWYGVQRSILDTLRFGMGDATIGAFTWNQIGGLLLAFLGFLYFQKNKSLK
;
A
#
# COMPACT_ATOMS: atom_id res chain seq x y z
N MET A 1 -23.36 -4.93 10.80
CA MET A 1 -22.37 -4.89 11.91
C MET A 1 -21.78 -3.48 11.93
N CYS A 2 -22.27 -2.62 12.83
CA CYS A 2 -21.77 -1.24 12.95
C CYS A 2 -20.39 -1.29 13.56
N ILE A 3 -19.35 -1.11 12.75
CA ILE A 3 -17.97 -1.21 13.23
C ILE A 3 -17.58 0.04 14.06
N ARG A 4 -18.26 1.17 13.89
CA ARG A 4 -18.10 2.34 14.78
C ARG A 4 -19.09 3.47 14.45
N ASP A 5 -19.48 4.22 15.49
CA ASP A 5 -20.43 5.33 15.31
C ASP A 5 -19.76 6.63 14.80
N ARG A 6 -18.42 6.73 14.79
CA ARG A 6 -17.68 7.89 14.25
C ARG A 6 -16.25 7.51 13.82
N PRO A 7 -15.72 8.08 12.73
CA PRO A 7 -14.30 7.93 12.38
C PRO A 7 -13.41 8.55 13.46
N ILE A 8 -12.22 8.00 13.66
CA ILE A 8 -11.25 8.59 14.59
C ILE A 8 -10.56 9.75 13.88
N PRO A 9 -10.65 10.97 14.40
CA PRO A 9 -10.06 12.12 13.76
C PRO A 9 -8.52 12.07 13.75
N ILE A 10 -7.94 12.77 12.81
CA ILE A 10 -6.51 13.06 12.80
C ILE A 10 -6.21 14.00 13.98
N THR A 11 -5.28 13.62 14.83
CA THR A 11 -4.89 14.41 16.00
C THR A 11 -3.58 15.13 15.74
N LYS A 12 -3.54 16.43 16.02
CA LYS A 12 -2.32 17.23 15.93
C LYS A 12 -1.62 17.27 17.29
N ILE A 13 -0.37 16.82 17.35
CA ILE A 13 0.47 16.91 18.54
C ILE A 13 1.73 17.71 18.16
N GLY A 14 1.79 18.97 18.59
CA GLY A 14 2.83 19.90 18.14
C GLY A 14 2.77 20.14 16.63
N PRO A 15 3.90 20.08 15.92
CA PRO A 15 3.95 20.24 14.46
C PRO A 15 3.54 18.97 13.68
N VAL A 16 3.32 17.83 14.36
CA VAL A 16 3.11 16.53 13.73
C VAL A 16 1.63 16.17 13.73
N PHE A 17 1.14 15.73 12.58
CA PHE A 17 -0.20 15.16 12.42
C PHE A 17 -0.15 13.65 12.63
N PHE A 18 -0.91 13.16 13.59
CA PHE A 18 -1.07 11.73 13.85
C PHE A 18 -2.38 11.24 13.25
N SER A 19 -2.26 10.37 12.27
CA SER A 19 -3.37 9.61 11.72
C SER A 19 -3.25 8.15 12.13
N LEU A 20 -4.36 7.51 12.48
CA LEU A 20 -4.36 6.05 12.71
C LEU A 20 -3.94 5.27 11.47
N HIS A 21 -4.23 5.79 10.27
CA HIS A 21 -3.67 5.25 9.03
C HIS A 21 -2.13 5.17 9.08
N GLY A 22 -1.46 6.29 9.39
CA GLY A 22 0.02 6.33 9.49
C GLY A 22 0.57 5.42 10.58
N VAL A 23 -0.09 5.37 11.74
CA VAL A 23 0.32 4.50 12.86
C VAL A 23 0.23 3.03 12.45
N PHE A 24 -0.89 2.59 11.90
CA PHE A 24 -1.05 1.19 11.47
C PHE A 24 -0.19 0.85 10.24
N ALA A 25 0.08 1.80 9.36
CA ALA A 25 1.04 1.62 8.27
C ALA A 25 2.45 1.35 8.82
N ALA A 26 2.90 2.11 9.83
CA ALA A 26 4.19 1.89 10.49
C ALA A 26 4.25 0.55 11.23
N ILE A 27 3.18 0.19 11.95
CA ILE A 27 3.05 -1.12 12.62
C ILE A 27 3.07 -2.26 11.58
N GLY A 28 2.34 -2.10 10.48
CA GLY A 28 2.31 -3.06 9.38
C GLY A 28 3.68 -3.25 8.74
N PHE A 29 4.39 -2.14 8.50
CA PHE A 29 5.77 -2.21 8.02
C PHE A 29 6.68 -2.96 9.00
N TYR A 30 6.62 -2.64 10.29
CA TYR A 30 7.44 -3.28 11.32
C TYR A 30 7.20 -4.80 11.39
N PHE A 31 5.94 -5.24 11.49
CA PHE A 31 5.63 -6.66 11.56
C PHE A 31 5.89 -7.38 10.23
N GLY A 32 5.60 -6.75 9.10
CA GLY A 32 5.89 -7.29 7.78
C GLY A 32 7.39 -7.46 7.55
N ALA A 33 8.20 -6.45 7.91
CA ALA A 33 9.65 -6.50 7.83
C ALA A 33 10.24 -7.61 8.71
N ASN A 34 9.85 -7.66 10.01
CA ASN A 34 10.32 -8.71 10.93
C ASN A 34 9.92 -10.11 10.46
N HIS A 35 8.72 -10.29 9.91
CA HIS A 35 8.30 -11.55 9.33
C HIS A 35 9.19 -11.96 8.16
N ALA A 36 9.48 -11.04 7.26
CA ALA A 36 10.32 -11.28 6.08
C ALA A 36 11.77 -11.58 6.47
N ILE A 37 12.34 -10.85 7.44
CA ILE A 37 13.69 -11.09 7.98
C ILE A 37 13.79 -12.48 8.61
N LYS A 38 12.84 -12.86 9.47
CA LYS A 38 12.81 -14.19 10.08
C LYS A 38 12.70 -15.32 9.05
N LEU A 39 11.98 -15.11 7.95
CA LEU A 39 11.95 -16.09 6.85
C LEU A 39 13.30 -16.17 6.14
N ALA A 40 13.97 -15.04 5.90
CA ALA A 40 15.29 -14.99 5.30
C ALA A 40 16.32 -15.77 6.15
N ASP A 41 16.35 -15.52 7.46
CA ASP A 41 17.24 -16.21 8.40
C ASP A 41 16.97 -17.72 8.43
N LYS A 42 15.68 -18.11 8.47
CA LYS A 42 15.29 -19.53 8.46
C LYS A 42 15.77 -20.26 7.21
N ASP A 43 15.81 -19.59 6.08
CA ASP A 43 16.24 -20.13 4.79
C ASP A 43 17.75 -19.93 4.54
N GLY A 44 18.51 -19.54 5.57
CA GLY A 44 19.95 -19.34 5.53
C GLY A 44 20.39 -18.14 4.67
N ALA A 45 19.52 -17.15 4.49
CA ALA A 45 19.91 -15.85 3.94
C ALA A 45 20.37 -14.92 5.07
N ASN A 46 21.09 -13.85 4.70
CA ASN A 46 21.57 -12.88 5.69
C ASN A 46 20.45 -11.90 6.08
N GLY A 47 19.81 -12.13 7.24
CA GLY A 47 18.74 -11.28 7.75
C GLY A 47 19.21 -9.89 8.15
N ASP A 48 20.45 -9.75 8.66
CA ASP A 48 21.01 -8.42 8.99
C ASP A 48 21.17 -7.56 7.73
N LEU A 49 21.70 -8.16 6.65
CA LEU A 49 21.78 -7.47 5.35
C LEU A 49 20.40 -7.09 4.83
N PHE A 50 19.39 -7.94 5.06
CA PHE A 50 18.02 -7.63 4.66
C PHE A 50 17.44 -6.47 5.47
N SER A 51 17.65 -6.47 6.78
CA SER A 51 17.26 -5.37 7.68
C SER A 51 17.90 -4.04 7.25
N ASP A 52 19.19 -4.06 6.94
CA ASP A 52 19.89 -2.91 6.39
C ASP A 52 19.27 -2.46 5.07
N GLY A 53 18.98 -3.41 4.16
CA GLY A 53 18.32 -3.11 2.89
C GLY A 53 16.96 -2.45 3.06
N LEU A 54 16.16 -2.89 4.05
CA LEU A 54 14.87 -2.28 4.39
C LEU A 54 15.06 -0.87 4.99
N THR A 55 16.09 -0.68 5.80
CA THR A 55 16.45 0.65 6.34
C THR A 55 16.83 1.62 5.20
N TRP A 56 17.65 1.17 4.26
CA TRP A 56 17.97 1.96 3.07
C TRP A 56 16.72 2.24 2.23
N ALA A 57 15.78 1.26 2.14
CA ALA A 57 14.51 1.46 1.45
C ALA A 57 13.68 2.59 2.07
N ILE A 58 13.64 2.72 3.41
CA ILE A 58 12.92 3.81 4.09
C ILE A 58 13.52 5.17 3.67
N PHE A 59 14.84 5.33 3.78
CA PHE A 59 15.49 6.58 3.39
C PHE A 59 15.31 6.88 1.90
N GLY A 60 15.48 5.86 1.05
CA GLY A 60 15.27 5.99 -0.39
C GLY A 60 13.83 6.36 -0.72
N ALA A 61 12.84 5.80 0.02
CA ALA A 61 11.44 6.12 -0.19
C ALA A 61 11.12 7.57 0.19
N ILE A 62 11.63 8.07 1.31
CA ILE A 62 11.44 9.46 1.73
C ILE A 62 12.01 10.42 0.69
N LEU A 63 13.25 10.19 0.28
CA LEU A 63 13.92 11.02 -0.73
C LEU A 63 13.21 10.93 -2.08
N GLY A 64 12.93 9.71 -2.55
CA GLY A 64 12.25 9.49 -3.83
C GLY A 64 10.86 10.09 -3.88
N ALA A 65 10.08 9.94 -2.80
CA ALA A 65 8.75 10.55 -2.70
C ALA A 65 8.80 12.07 -2.86
N ARG A 66 9.83 12.68 -2.33
CA ARG A 66 10.01 14.13 -2.38
C ARG A 66 10.54 14.60 -3.74
N PHE A 67 11.62 13.99 -4.23
CA PHE A 67 12.20 14.37 -5.52
C PHE A 67 11.24 14.18 -6.70
N PHE A 68 10.35 13.19 -6.62
CA PHE A 68 9.39 12.92 -7.70
C PHE A 68 8.26 13.96 -7.80
N THR A 69 8.08 14.80 -6.80
CA THR A 69 7.12 15.91 -6.84
C THR A 69 7.67 17.15 -7.53
N ILE A 70 9.01 17.31 -7.60
CA ILE A 70 9.66 18.49 -8.17
C ILE A 70 9.15 18.82 -9.58
N PRO A 71 9.11 17.87 -10.54
CA PRO A 71 8.67 18.18 -11.90
C PRO A 71 7.24 18.72 -11.98
N ALA A 72 6.38 18.35 -11.03
CA ALA A 72 4.97 18.77 -11.01
C ALA A 72 4.81 20.20 -10.47
N HIS A 73 5.77 20.71 -9.72
CA HIS A 73 5.69 22.02 -9.04
C HIS A 73 6.69 23.06 -9.60
N ILE A 74 7.49 22.69 -10.60
CA ILE A 74 8.40 23.65 -11.27
C ILE A 74 7.60 24.75 -11.92
N GLY A 75 7.87 26.00 -11.50
CA GLY A 75 7.19 27.19 -12.05
C GLY A 75 5.96 27.62 -11.28
N GLU A 76 5.57 26.94 -10.22
CA GLU A 76 4.51 27.42 -9.33
C GLU A 76 5.01 28.62 -8.50
N PRO A 77 4.20 29.70 -8.37
CA PRO A 77 4.58 30.83 -7.53
C PRO A 77 4.78 30.42 -6.07
N GLY A 78 5.98 30.68 -5.55
CA GLY A 78 6.30 30.36 -4.15
C GLY A 78 6.94 28.99 -3.92
N TYR A 79 7.07 28.15 -4.95
CA TYR A 79 7.81 26.89 -4.84
C TYR A 79 9.30 27.14 -5.06
N GLY A 80 10.10 26.91 -4.03
CA GLY A 80 11.54 27.11 -4.03
C GLY A 80 12.33 25.84 -3.72
N PHE A 81 13.66 25.94 -3.82
CA PHE A 81 14.55 24.82 -3.51
C PHE A 81 14.41 24.37 -2.03
N ASP A 82 14.10 25.31 -1.13
CA ASP A 82 13.92 25.02 0.29
C ASP A 82 12.69 24.14 0.56
N ASP A 83 11.68 24.20 -0.30
CA ASP A 83 10.46 23.37 -0.15
C ASP A 83 10.75 21.89 -0.35
N ILE A 84 11.82 21.53 -1.04
CA ILE A 84 12.24 20.14 -1.21
C ILE A 84 12.62 19.50 0.12
N PHE A 85 13.16 20.29 1.05
CA PHE A 85 13.65 19.82 2.35
C PHE A 85 12.66 20.04 3.49
N THR A 86 11.51 20.63 3.23
CA THR A 86 10.48 20.81 4.26
C THR A 86 9.73 19.49 4.52
N LEU A 87 9.34 19.24 5.77
CA LEU A 87 8.49 18.10 6.13
C LEU A 87 7.02 18.32 5.71
N ALA A 88 6.66 19.56 5.41
CA ALA A 88 5.35 19.92 4.90
C ALA A 88 5.35 19.87 3.37
N GLY A 89 4.23 19.47 2.76
CA GLY A 89 4.04 19.46 1.30
C GLY A 89 3.70 18.09 0.72
N SER A 90 3.63 18.03 -0.59
CA SER A 90 3.22 16.84 -1.34
C SER A 90 4.31 15.77 -1.37
N TYR A 91 3.90 14.52 -1.29
CA TYR A 91 4.76 13.35 -1.44
C TYR A 91 4.20 12.44 -2.53
N SER A 92 5.06 12.00 -3.44
CA SER A 92 4.69 11.05 -4.49
C SER A 92 4.85 9.61 -4.01
N ILE A 93 3.77 8.85 -3.97
CA ILE A 93 3.82 7.42 -3.65
C ILE A 93 4.69 6.67 -4.66
N MET A 94 4.58 7.01 -5.96
CA MET A 94 5.39 6.38 -7.01
C MET A 94 6.87 6.67 -6.84
N GLY A 95 7.21 7.93 -6.52
CA GLY A 95 8.58 8.32 -6.20
C GLY A 95 9.13 7.60 -4.99
N GLY A 96 8.32 7.46 -3.94
CA GLY A 96 8.67 6.69 -2.75
C GLY A 96 8.94 5.22 -3.05
N MET A 97 8.08 4.56 -3.81
CA MET A 97 8.28 3.17 -4.22
C MET A 97 9.55 3.01 -5.06
N ALA A 98 9.76 3.87 -6.06
CA ALA A 98 10.94 3.80 -6.91
C ALA A 98 12.24 4.03 -6.09
N GLY A 99 12.28 5.08 -5.27
CA GLY A 99 13.43 5.40 -4.43
C GLY A 99 13.74 4.30 -3.42
N GLY A 100 12.72 3.73 -2.78
CA GLY A 100 12.87 2.63 -1.84
C GLY A 100 13.42 1.36 -2.50
N ILE A 101 12.88 0.98 -3.65
CA ILE A 101 13.35 -0.19 -4.41
C ILE A 101 14.81 0.01 -4.87
N ILE A 102 15.15 1.19 -5.41
CA ILE A 102 16.51 1.51 -5.88
C ILE A 102 17.50 1.44 -4.72
N ALA A 103 17.17 2.03 -3.57
CA ALA A 103 18.04 2.04 -2.41
C ALA A 103 18.25 0.63 -1.83
N ALA A 104 17.18 -0.16 -1.69
CA ALA A 104 17.27 -1.55 -1.27
C ALA A 104 18.08 -2.41 -2.25
N PHE A 105 17.85 -2.23 -3.55
CA PHE A 105 18.63 -2.92 -4.58
C PHE A 105 20.12 -2.59 -4.46
N TYR A 106 20.45 -1.30 -4.34
CA TYR A 106 21.84 -0.87 -4.21
C TYR A 106 22.51 -1.47 -2.96
N ARG A 107 21.82 -1.43 -1.81
CA ARG A 107 22.35 -1.99 -0.56
C ARG A 107 22.53 -3.50 -0.62
N ILE A 108 21.55 -4.25 -1.13
CA ILE A 108 21.57 -5.71 -1.14
C ILE A 108 22.42 -6.26 -2.29
N GLN A 109 22.14 -5.80 -3.53
CA GLN A 109 22.75 -6.39 -4.73
C GLN A 109 24.14 -5.85 -5.01
N ILE A 110 24.38 -4.55 -4.83
CA ILE A 110 25.66 -3.91 -5.19
C ILE A 110 26.62 -3.96 -4.03
N ILE A 111 26.24 -3.48 -2.85
CA ILE A 111 27.12 -3.47 -1.67
C ILE A 111 27.21 -4.86 -1.05
N GLY A 112 26.07 -5.48 -0.78
CA GLY A 112 25.97 -6.78 -0.10
C GLY A 112 26.34 -7.97 -0.99
N LYS A 113 26.37 -7.81 -2.30
CA LYS A 113 26.64 -8.85 -3.32
C LYS A 113 25.73 -10.07 -3.22
N GLU A 114 24.53 -9.86 -2.68
CA GLU A 114 23.50 -10.88 -2.52
C GLU A 114 22.38 -10.70 -3.55
N SER A 115 21.62 -11.76 -3.80
CA SER A 115 20.55 -11.73 -4.80
C SER A 115 19.34 -10.93 -4.34
N PHE A 116 19.14 -9.73 -4.86
CA PHE A 116 17.96 -8.90 -4.59
C PHE A 116 16.63 -9.64 -4.87
N LYS A 117 16.60 -10.52 -5.88
CA LYS A 117 15.43 -11.34 -6.19
C LYS A 117 15.04 -12.28 -5.05
N ARG A 118 16.04 -12.90 -4.37
CA ARG A 118 15.82 -13.79 -3.24
C ARG A 118 15.20 -13.02 -2.06
N TYR A 119 15.72 -11.84 -1.76
CA TYR A 119 15.17 -10.98 -0.69
C TYR A 119 13.78 -10.44 -1.05
N GLY A 120 13.51 -10.16 -2.33
CA GLY A 120 12.18 -9.86 -2.82
C GLY A 120 11.15 -10.94 -2.52
N ASP A 121 11.53 -12.21 -2.64
CA ASP A 121 10.65 -13.34 -2.31
C ASP A 121 10.28 -13.40 -0.82
N TYR A 122 11.18 -13.02 0.08
CA TYR A 122 10.85 -12.87 1.51
C TYR A 122 9.96 -11.64 1.73
N ALA A 123 10.30 -10.52 1.08
CA ALA A 123 9.51 -9.30 1.16
C ALA A 123 8.06 -9.50 0.71
N SER A 124 7.80 -10.40 -0.26
CA SER A 124 6.44 -10.64 -0.78
C SER A 124 5.43 -10.98 0.32
N THR A 125 5.77 -11.88 1.25
CA THR A 125 4.90 -12.23 2.38
C THR A 125 4.83 -11.14 3.44
N GLY A 126 5.94 -10.43 3.65
CA GLY A 126 5.99 -9.26 4.52
C GLY A 126 5.09 -8.13 4.05
N LEU A 127 5.07 -7.87 2.74
CA LEU A 127 4.18 -6.89 2.12
C LEU A 127 2.70 -7.24 2.29
N ILE A 128 2.34 -8.53 2.11
CA ILE A 128 0.96 -8.97 2.33
C ILE A 128 0.55 -8.76 3.79
N LEU A 129 1.39 -9.18 4.75
CA LEU A 129 1.12 -9.00 6.17
C LEU A 129 1.04 -7.52 6.55
N GLY A 130 1.95 -6.70 6.01
CA GLY A 130 1.93 -5.24 6.17
C GLY A 130 0.65 -4.61 5.65
N THR A 131 0.13 -5.08 4.50
CA THR A 131 -1.15 -4.65 3.96
C THR A 131 -2.30 -4.98 4.91
N VAL A 132 -2.38 -6.20 5.43
CA VAL A 132 -3.43 -6.61 6.40
C VAL A 132 -3.47 -5.66 7.59
N ILE A 133 -2.30 -5.38 8.20
CA ILE A 133 -2.22 -4.55 9.39
C ILE A 133 -2.48 -3.07 9.05
N GLY A 134 -1.93 -2.57 7.94
CA GLY A 134 -2.11 -1.20 7.50
C GLY A 134 -3.58 -0.85 7.24
N ARG A 135 -4.35 -1.80 6.66
CA ARG A 135 -5.79 -1.62 6.41
C ARG A 135 -6.63 -1.47 7.67
N ILE A 136 -6.16 -1.90 8.84
CA ILE A 136 -6.84 -1.62 10.11
C ILE A 136 -6.88 -0.10 10.37
N GLY A 137 -5.82 0.62 9.99
CA GLY A 137 -5.80 2.09 10.09
C GLY A 137 -6.83 2.76 9.18
N ASP A 138 -6.98 2.29 7.94
CA ASP A 138 -7.99 2.77 7.00
C ASP A 138 -9.41 2.52 7.52
N LEU A 139 -9.64 1.36 8.15
CA LEU A 139 -10.91 1.05 8.80
C LEU A 139 -11.22 2.01 9.95
N ALA A 140 -10.20 2.38 10.73
CA ALA A 140 -10.36 3.23 11.90
C ALA A 140 -10.74 4.68 11.55
N ILE A 141 -10.26 5.19 10.41
CA ILE A 141 -10.57 6.54 9.91
C ILE A 141 -11.65 6.54 8.83
N VAL A 142 -12.20 5.36 8.51
CA VAL A 142 -13.23 5.18 7.46
C VAL A 142 -12.76 5.70 6.09
N GLU A 143 -11.50 5.43 5.74
CA GLU A 143 -10.94 5.79 4.46
C GLU A 143 -11.29 4.74 3.39
N HIS A 144 -11.29 5.16 2.13
CA HIS A 144 -11.56 4.29 0.98
C HIS A 144 -12.95 3.66 0.95
N LEU A 145 -13.99 4.44 1.26
CA LEU A 145 -15.36 4.04 0.97
C LEU A 145 -15.56 3.88 -0.53
N GLY A 146 -16.37 2.90 -0.88
CA GLY A 146 -16.75 2.61 -2.25
C GLY A 146 -18.11 3.21 -2.60
N ARG A 147 -18.69 2.72 -3.69
CA ARG A 147 -20.02 3.09 -4.19
C ARG A 147 -21.09 2.67 -3.20
N GLU A 148 -22.25 3.30 -3.31
CA GLU A 148 -23.45 2.90 -2.56
C GLU A 148 -23.81 1.44 -2.84
N THR A 149 -24.27 0.74 -1.79
CA THR A 149 -24.51 -0.69 -1.86
C THR A 149 -25.57 -1.14 -0.85
N ASN A 150 -26.27 -2.22 -1.18
CA ASN A 150 -27.11 -2.96 -0.24
C ASN A 150 -26.42 -4.23 0.29
N PHE A 151 -25.11 -4.33 0.10
CA PHE A 151 -24.36 -5.51 0.56
C PHE A 151 -24.27 -5.54 2.08
N PHE A 152 -24.45 -6.71 2.68
CA PHE A 152 -24.54 -6.87 4.14
C PHE A 152 -23.27 -6.46 4.92
N LEU A 153 -22.10 -6.36 4.24
CA LEU A 153 -20.85 -5.83 4.79
C LEU A 153 -20.63 -4.36 4.41
N GLY A 154 -21.67 -3.65 3.96
CA GLY A 154 -21.58 -2.24 3.72
C GLY A 154 -21.41 -1.43 5.01
N TYR A 155 -20.79 -0.26 4.89
CA TYR A 155 -20.66 0.70 5.97
C TYR A 155 -21.77 1.74 5.86
N GLU A 156 -22.58 1.87 6.91
CA GLU A 156 -23.65 2.87 6.97
C GLU A 156 -23.11 4.19 7.53
N ILE A 157 -23.28 5.26 6.76
CA ILE A 157 -22.96 6.62 7.20
C ILE A 157 -24.20 7.25 7.80
N LYS A 158 -24.13 7.61 9.08
CA LYS A 158 -25.20 8.23 9.85
C LYS A 158 -25.06 9.76 9.89
N PRO A 159 -26.17 10.49 10.15
CA PRO A 159 -26.12 11.94 10.32
C PRO A 159 -25.12 12.38 11.38
N GLY A 160 -24.47 13.50 11.13
CA GLY A 160 -23.49 14.06 12.05
C GLY A 160 -22.08 13.43 11.99
N TYR A 161 -21.83 12.55 10.99
CA TYR A 161 -20.48 12.10 10.70
C TYR A 161 -19.78 13.12 9.82
N ASP A 162 -18.70 13.67 10.32
CA ASP A 162 -17.79 14.47 9.53
C ASP A 162 -16.80 13.56 8.82
N LEU A 163 -17.07 13.27 7.57
CA LEU A 163 -16.21 12.48 6.70
C LEU A 163 -15.34 13.35 5.79
N ALA A 164 -15.57 14.67 5.80
CA ALA A 164 -14.70 15.60 5.11
C ALA A 164 -13.38 15.72 5.89
N PRO A 165 -12.26 15.79 5.27
CA PRO A 165 -11.91 15.98 3.86
C PRO A 165 -11.58 14.70 3.08
N GLN A 166 -11.71 13.53 3.70
CA GLN A 166 -11.26 12.24 3.14
C GLN A 166 -12.22 11.68 2.08
N HIS A 167 -13.44 12.20 2.03
CA HIS A 167 -14.51 11.75 1.13
C HIS A 167 -15.14 12.94 0.39
N ASN A 168 -14.32 13.65 -0.38
CA ASN A 168 -14.80 14.71 -1.26
C ASN A 168 -15.98 14.20 -2.10
N GLY A 169 -17.15 14.80 -1.91
CA GLY A 169 -18.37 14.47 -2.65
C GLY A 169 -19.40 13.64 -1.89
N LEU A 170 -19.11 13.15 -0.67
CA LEU A 170 -20.12 12.65 0.26
C LEU A 170 -20.52 13.77 1.23
N GLU A 171 -21.20 14.78 0.71
CA GLU A 171 -21.79 15.82 1.55
C GLU A 171 -23.08 15.29 2.17
N CYS A 172 -23.00 14.92 3.43
CA CYS A 172 -24.19 14.74 4.26
C CYS A 172 -24.56 16.10 4.83
N ALA A 173 -25.28 16.91 4.05
CA ALA A 173 -25.77 18.23 4.49
C ALA A 173 -26.97 18.10 5.44
N GLU A 174 -27.05 18.90 6.47
CA GLU A 174 -28.21 18.89 7.38
C GLU A 174 -29.48 19.43 6.68
N PRO A 175 -30.68 18.89 6.97
CA PRO A 175 -31.01 17.81 7.92
C PRO A 175 -30.95 16.43 7.30
N ILE A 176 -30.10 15.56 7.82
CA ILE A 176 -29.82 14.26 7.18
C ILE A 176 -30.32 13.14 8.04
N VAL A 177 -30.98 12.19 7.38
CA VAL A 177 -31.41 10.95 8.01
C VAL A 177 -30.36 9.85 7.88
N SER A 178 -29.77 9.72 6.70
CA SER A 178 -28.67 8.80 6.40
C SER A 178 -28.03 9.18 5.08
N CYS A 179 -26.72 9.07 4.97
CA CYS A 179 -26.03 9.24 3.69
C CYS A 179 -26.08 7.99 2.82
N GLY A 180 -26.57 6.90 3.34
CA GLY A 180 -26.61 5.60 2.68
C GLY A 180 -25.56 4.62 3.18
N THR A 181 -25.56 3.43 2.58
CA THR A 181 -24.62 2.35 2.88
C THR A 181 -23.67 2.19 1.72
N PHE A 182 -22.39 2.14 2.01
CA PHE A 182 -21.30 2.14 1.03
C PHE A 182 -20.42 0.91 1.16
N HIS A 183 -19.81 0.47 0.07
CA HIS A 183 -18.79 -0.58 0.12
C HIS A 183 -17.59 -0.13 0.97
N HIS A 184 -17.20 -0.95 1.94
CA HIS A 184 -16.00 -0.71 2.73
C HIS A 184 -14.79 -1.37 2.07
N VAL A 185 -14.22 -0.72 1.05
CA VAL A 185 -13.18 -1.30 0.18
C VAL A 185 -11.93 -1.67 0.97
N ALA A 186 -11.55 -0.87 1.99
CA ALA A 186 -10.42 -1.20 2.86
C ALA A 186 -10.62 -2.51 3.62
N MET A 187 -11.86 -2.80 4.04
CA MET A 187 -12.18 -4.06 4.72
C MET A 187 -12.05 -5.25 3.77
N TYR A 188 -12.53 -5.12 2.53
CA TYR A 188 -12.39 -6.18 1.53
C TYR A 188 -10.94 -6.45 1.19
N ASP A 189 -10.14 -5.38 1.02
CA ASP A 189 -8.70 -5.48 0.78
C ASP A 189 -7.98 -6.20 1.93
N MET A 190 -8.31 -5.87 3.18
CA MET A 190 -7.76 -6.51 4.37
C MET A 190 -8.04 -8.02 4.39
N PHE A 191 -9.31 -8.42 4.21
CA PHE A 191 -9.69 -9.84 4.24
C PHE A 191 -9.08 -10.63 3.09
N LEU A 192 -9.05 -10.07 1.87
CA LEU A 192 -8.42 -10.72 0.73
C LEU A 192 -6.91 -10.87 0.95
N ALA A 193 -6.25 -9.83 1.47
CA ALA A 193 -4.84 -9.91 1.82
C ALA A 193 -4.56 -10.97 2.89
N LEU A 194 -5.41 -11.07 3.92
CA LEU A 194 -5.28 -12.09 4.96
C LEU A 194 -5.40 -13.52 4.40
N ILE A 195 -6.39 -13.76 3.54
CA ILE A 195 -6.57 -15.04 2.87
C ILE A 195 -5.33 -15.38 2.03
N VAL A 196 -4.85 -14.43 1.24
CA VAL A 196 -3.69 -14.63 0.38
C VAL A 196 -2.40 -14.80 1.18
N PHE A 197 -2.27 -14.14 2.33
CA PHE A 197 -1.16 -14.39 3.25
C PHE A 197 -1.06 -15.89 3.63
N PHE A 198 -2.17 -16.48 4.07
CA PHE A 198 -2.19 -17.91 4.41
C PHE A 198 -1.96 -18.81 3.19
N ILE A 199 -2.50 -18.45 2.02
CA ILE A 199 -2.24 -19.17 0.76
C ILE A 199 -0.74 -19.16 0.46
N PHE A 200 -0.09 -17.99 0.48
CA PHE A 200 1.35 -17.86 0.24
C PHE A 200 2.18 -18.67 1.23
N MET A 201 1.86 -18.59 2.52
CA MET A 201 2.55 -19.34 3.55
C MET A 201 2.44 -20.86 3.35
N ASN A 202 1.29 -21.35 2.91
CA ASN A 202 1.08 -22.78 2.62
C ASN A 202 1.75 -23.21 1.32
N LEU A 203 1.66 -22.40 0.26
CA LEU A 203 2.28 -22.69 -1.03
C LEU A 203 3.82 -22.69 -0.93
N LYS A 204 4.41 -21.76 -0.17
CA LYS A 204 5.86 -21.72 0.06
C LYS A 204 6.41 -22.98 0.74
N LYS A 205 5.57 -23.68 1.52
CA LYS A 205 5.96 -24.99 2.13
C LYS A 205 5.93 -26.14 1.12
N ARG A 206 5.14 -26.02 0.05
CA ARG A 206 4.91 -27.10 -0.94
C ARG A 206 5.72 -26.93 -2.21
N PHE A 207 6.01 -25.70 -2.60
CA PHE A 207 6.64 -25.39 -3.89
C PHE A 207 7.93 -24.59 -3.68
N THR A 208 8.99 -25.06 -4.30
CA THR A 208 10.28 -24.36 -4.35
C THR A 208 10.46 -23.82 -5.75
N PHE A 209 10.25 -22.50 -5.91
CA PHE A 209 10.47 -21.79 -7.17
C PHE A 209 11.85 -21.12 -7.19
N GLY A 210 12.30 -20.72 -8.38
CA GLY A 210 13.50 -19.93 -8.55
C GLY A 210 13.37 -18.53 -7.92
N PRO A 211 14.51 -17.87 -7.57
CA PRO A 211 14.51 -16.56 -6.92
C PRO A 211 13.77 -15.49 -7.74
N GLY A 212 12.89 -14.74 -7.07
CA GLY A 212 12.04 -13.69 -7.64
C GLY A 212 10.62 -14.16 -7.96
N SER A 213 10.35 -15.46 -7.90
CA SER A 213 9.04 -15.99 -8.32
C SER A 213 7.92 -15.61 -7.37
N TRP A 214 8.17 -15.61 -6.06
CA TRP A 214 7.16 -15.22 -5.07
C TRP A 214 6.84 -13.74 -5.12
N MET A 215 7.83 -12.90 -5.46
CA MET A 215 7.58 -11.48 -5.71
C MET A 215 6.75 -11.30 -6.99
N GLY A 216 7.00 -12.09 -8.04
CA GLY A 216 6.17 -12.10 -9.24
C GLY A 216 4.72 -12.48 -8.96
N LEU A 217 4.48 -13.54 -8.17
CA LEU A 217 3.15 -13.95 -7.75
C LEU A 217 2.45 -12.88 -6.89
N TRP A 218 3.18 -12.23 -6.00
CA TRP A 218 2.67 -11.10 -5.23
C TRP A 218 2.22 -9.95 -6.16
N ALA A 219 3.03 -9.59 -7.14
CA ALA A 219 2.70 -8.52 -8.08
C ALA A 219 1.45 -8.86 -8.93
N ILE A 220 1.29 -10.13 -9.35
CA ILE A 220 0.08 -10.59 -10.05
C ILE A 220 -1.14 -10.41 -9.14
N TRP A 221 -1.09 -10.98 -7.94
CA TRP A 221 -2.20 -10.90 -7.00
C TRP A 221 -2.56 -9.46 -6.66
N TYR A 222 -1.59 -8.66 -6.23
CA TYR A 222 -1.84 -7.29 -5.81
C TYR A 222 -2.38 -6.43 -6.95
N GLY A 223 -1.81 -6.58 -8.15
CA GLY A 223 -2.25 -5.83 -9.33
C GLY A 223 -3.69 -6.18 -9.73
N VAL A 224 -4.05 -7.46 -9.74
CA VAL A 224 -5.42 -7.91 -10.03
C VAL A 224 -6.39 -7.43 -8.94
N GLN A 225 -6.05 -7.66 -7.68
CA GLN A 225 -6.89 -7.24 -6.55
C GLN A 225 -7.11 -5.74 -6.55
N ARG A 226 -6.05 -4.95 -6.75
CA ARG A 226 -6.15 -3.48 -6.82
C ARG A 226 -7.09 -3.03 -7.93
N SER A 227 -6.98 -3.62 -9.12
CA SER A 227 -7.83 -3.28 -10.26
C SER A 227 -9.30 -3.63 -10.02
N ILE A 228 -9.57 -4.79 -9.40
CA ILE A 228 -10.94 -5.20 -9.08
C ILE A 228 -11.54 -4.31 -7.99
N LEU A 229 -10.83 -4.09 -6.88
CA LEU A 229 -11.34 -3.28 -5.78
C LEU A 229 -11.53 -1.81 -6.17
N ASP A 230 -10.76 -1.31 -7.12
CA ASP A 230 -10.91 0.06 -7.62
C ASP A 230 -12.26 0.25 -8.36
N THR A 231 -12.85 -0.79 -8.94
CA THR A 231 -14.19 -0.71 -9.54
C THR A 231 -15.29 -0.42 -8.51
N LEU A 232 -15.05 -0.78 -7.26
CA LEU A 232 -15.98 -0.56 -6.15
C LEU A 232 -15.78 0.81 -5.50
N ARG A 233 -14.66 1.51 -5.78
CA ARG A 233 -14.38 2.81 -5.16
C ARG A 233 -15.29 3.90 -5.71
N PHE A 234 -15.53 4.88 -4.88
CA PHE A 234 -16.25 6.08 -5.24
C PHE A 234 -15.33 6.96 -6.11
N GLY A 235 -15.61 6.99 -7.42
CA GLY A 235 -14.71 7.55 -8.44
C GLY A 235 -14.81 9.07 -8.62
N MET A 236 -14.96 9.87 -7.56
CA MET A 236 -14.93 11.32 -7.69
C MET A 236 -13.47 11.81 -7.61
N GLY A 237 -12.96 12.27 -8.75
CA GLY A 237 -11.65 12.90 -8.85
C GLY A 237 -10.51 12.01 -9.36
N ASP A 238 -10.72 10.70 -9.54
CA ASP A 238 -9.70 9.85 -10.15
C ASP A 238 -9.61 10.17 -11.66
N ALA A 239 -8.42 10.55 -12.11
CA ALA A 239 -8.17 10.72 -13.54
C ALA A 239 -8.40 9.40 -14.29
N THR A 240 -9.12 9.46 -15.40
CA THR A 240 -9.46 8.28 -16.20
C THR A 240 -8.86 8.37 -17.60
N ILE A 241 -8.56 7.20 -18.18
CA ILE A 241 -8.30 7.04 -19.60
C ILE A 241 -9.42 6.18 -20.16
N GLY A 242 -10.37 6.80 -20.86
CA GLY A 242 -11.57 6.12 -21.32
C GLY A 242 -12.40 5.60 -20.14
N ALA A 243 -12.68 4.31 -20.11
CA ALA A 243 -13.47 3.66 -19.06
C ALA A 243 -12.65 3.21 -17.82
N PHE A 244 -11.33 3.38 -17.83
CA PHE A 244 -10.44 2.88 -16.77
C PHE A 244 -9.81 4.01 -15.96
N THR A 245 -9.67 3.80 -14.66
CA THR A 245 -8.89 4.69 -13.80
C THR A 245 -7.39 4.41 -13.96
N TRP A 246 -6.53 5.39 -13.62
CA TRP A 246 -5.09 5.17 -13.57
C TRP A 246 -4.70 4.06 -12.60
N ASN A 247 -5.43 3.89 -11.51
CA ASN A 247 -5.21 2.82 -10.54
C ASN A 247 -5.47 1.44 -11.16
N GLN A 248 -6.54 1.30 -11.96
CA GLN A 248 -6.85 0.06 -12.66
C GLN A 248 -5.78 -0.27 -13.70
N ILE A 249 -5.39 0.71 -14.51
CA ILE A 249 -4.34 0.53 -15.53
C ILE A 249 -3.02 0.16 -14.86
N GLY A 250 -2.63 0.87 -13.80
CA GLY A 250 -1.41 0.57 -13.04
C GLY A 250 -1.42 -0.80 -12.40
N GLY A 251 -2.57 -1.22 -11.85
CA GLY A 251 -2.76 -2.56 -11.29
C GLY A 251 -2.63 -3.65 -12.35
N LEU A 252 -3.31 -3.51 -13.49
CA LEU A 252 -3.22 -4.47 -14.59
C LEU A 252 -1.80 -4.55 -15.17
N LEU A 253 -1.13 -3.41 -15.32
CA LEU A 253 0.26 -3.37 -15.76
C LEU A 253 1.19 -4.08 -14.77
N LEU A 254 1.01 -3.84 -13.47
CA LEU A 254 1.78 -4.53 -12.42
C LEU A 254 1.53 -6.05 -12.46
N ALA A 255 0.29 -6.48 -12.63
CA ALA A 255 -0.06 -7.90 -12.77
C ALA A 255 0.60 -8.53 -14.00
N PHE A 256 0.57 -7.86 -15.14
CA PHE A 256 1.19 -8.32 -16.38
C PHE A 256 2.71 -8.41 -16.26
N LEU A 257 3.36 -7.38 -15.74
CA LEU A 257 4.81 -7.40 -15.47
C LEU A 257 5.18 -8.47 -14.46
N GLY A 258 4.39 -8.65 -13.41
CA GLY A 258 4.53 -9.71 -12.43
C GLY A 258 4.43 -11.10 -13.05
N PHE A 259 3.50 -11.30 -13.98
CA PHE A 259 3.36 -12.54 -14.74
C PHE A 259 4.60 -12.84 -15.60
N LEU A 260 5.08 -11.86 -16.36
CA LEU A 260 6.30 -12.03 -17.16
C LEU A 260 7.51 -12.33 -16.26
N TYR A 261 7.60 -11.64 -15.14
CA TYR A 261 8.68 -11.83 -14.15
C TYR A 261 8.62 -13.23 -13.53
N PHE A 262 7.42 -13.69 -13.15
CA PHE A 262 7.19 -15.04 -12.65
C PHE A 262 7.57 -16.10 -13.70
N GLN A 263 7.10 -15.96 -14.94
CA GLN A 263 7.42 -16.91 -16.02
C GLN A 263 8.93 -17.03 -16.27
N LYS A 264 9.66 -15.91 -16.17
CA LYS A 264 11.12 -15.89 -16.34
C LYS A 264 11.87 -16.61 -15.21
N ASN A 265 11.34 -16.57 -13.98
CA ASN A 265 12.05 -17.04 -12.78
C ASN A 265 11.50 -18.35 -12.20
N LYS A 266 10.36 -18.86 -12.69
CA LYS A 266 9.63 -20.01 -12.14
C LYS A 266 10.29 -21.38 -12.25
N SER A 267 11.57 -21.48 -12.58
CA SER A 267 12.24 -22.78 -12.63
C SER A 267 11.92 -23.57 -11.36
N LEU A 268 11.13 -24.65 -11.50
CA LEU A 268 10.90 -25.62 -10.42
C LEU A 268 12.21 -26.33 -10.15
N LYS A 269 12.66 -26.31 -8.91
CA LYS A 269 13.76 -27.15 -8.43
C LYS A 269 13.21 -28.38 -7.77
#